data_50fa1af5cec84d5ecb51c4b3e4a93090
#
_entry.id   50fa1af5cec84d5ecb51c4b3e4a93090
#
_cell.length_a   1.000
_cell.length_b   1.000
_cell.length_c   1.000
_cell.angle_alpha   90.00
_cell.angle_beta   90.00
_cell.angle_gamma   90.00
#
_symmetry.space_group_name_H-M   'P 1'
#
loop_
_entity.id
_entity.type
_entity.pdbx_description
1 polymer ?
#
loop_
_entity_poly.entity_id
_entity_poly.type
_entity_poly.pdbx_seq_one_letter_code
_entity_poly.pdbx_strand_id
1 'polypeptide(L)'
;MLPSIAKHAASHQINPLKKHGQNFIFDSSLCDKIVRASNLAENSRVLEIGPGTGGLTRSILQKKPESLTVIETDERCIPLLNDIKEYYPNLNIIKQDALKINLTDLSYDIVTSVGFAHKKRGAKKPNRRATSNDIGESKSIDYKVTIISNLPYHIGTELVIRWLKEARLITNMTLMLQKEVVERICAMPSTKAYGRLSVICQLIAKVEKCFDVAPTAFYPPPKVYSAIVKLIPLENPPSITLINKVEQITKLAFAGRRKMITSSLKNLVPNLHEVLTQLKINDNYRAENLTPQDYLRIAEIL
;
A
#
# COMPACT_ATOMS: atom_id res chain seq x y z
N MET A 1 -31.97 -5.21 -0.47
CA MET A 1 -30.75 -6.08 -0.61
C MET A 1 -30.03 -5.69 -1.88
N LEU A 2 -28.72 -5.48 -1.84
CA LEU A 2 -27.92 -5.17 -3.04
C LEU A 2 -27.96 -6.36 -4.02
N PRO A 3 -28.05 -6.11 -5.36
CA PRO A 3 -27.97 -7.16 -6.35
C PRO A 3 -26.57 -7.81 -6.37
N SER A 4 -26.38 -8.96 -7.07
CA SER A 4 -25.05 -9.52 -7.26
C SER A 4 -24.11 -8.51 -7.92
N ILE A 5 -22.78 -8.61 -7.67
CA ILE A 5 -21.78 -7.65 -8.19
C ILE A 5 -21.91 -7.48 -9.70
N ALA A 6 -22.04 -8.59 -10.45
CA ALA A 6 -22.17 -8.56 -11.89
C ALA A 6 -23.48 -7.88 -12.36
N LYS A 7 -24.62 -8.18 -11.71
CA LYS A 7 -25.90 -7.54 -12.04
C LYS A 7 -25.88 -6.05 -11.74
N HIS A 8 -25.25 -5.65 -10.64
CA HIS A 8 -25.12 -4.24 -10.27
C HIS A 8 -24.22 -3.46 -11.24
N ALA A 9 -23.09 -4.05 -11.65
CA ALA A 9 -22.25 -3.46 -12.68
C ALA A 9 -23.00 -3.31 -14.03
N ALA A 10 -23.77 -4.33 -14.41
CA ALA A 10 -24.57 -4.29 -15.64
C ALA A 10 -25.69 -3.23 -15.61
N SER A 11 -26.38 -3.06 -14.47
CA SER A 11 -27.43 -2.00 -14.34
C SER A 11 -26.86 -0.58 -14.48
N HIS A 12 -25.60 -0.36 -14.11
CA HIS A 12 -24.88 0.89 -14.31
C HIS A 12 -24.09 0.94 -15.62
N GLN A 13 -24.22 -0.05 -16.50
CA GLN A 13 -23.52 -0.13 -17.79
C GLN A 13 -21.99 -0.04 -17.66
N ILE A 14 -21.44 -0.53 -16.52
CA ILE A 14 -20.00 -0.49 -16.23
C ILE A 14 -19.31 -1.64 -16.95
N ASN A 15 -18.59 -1.30 -18.02
CA ASN A 15 -17.71 -2.20 -18.74
C ASN A 15 -16.24 -1.82 -18.49
N PRO A 16 -15.35 -2.82 -18.36
CA PRO A 16 -13.94 -2.55 -18.11
C PRO A 16 -13.29 -1.77 -19.25
N LEU A 17 -12.49 -0.77 -18.92
CA LEU A 17 -11.73 0.04 -19.88
C LEU A 17 -10.26 -0.34 -19.84
N LYS A 18 -9.70 -0.72 -20.99
CA LYS A 18 -8.26 -1.04 -21.13
C LYS A 18 -7.35 0.11 -20.70
N LYS A 19 -7.75 1.36 -21.01
CA LYS A 19 -6.98 2.56 -20.64
C LYS A 19 -6.78 2.75 -19.12
N HIS A 20 -7.65 2.17 -18.29
CA HIS A 20 -7.55 2.19 -16.84
C HIS A 20 -6.96 0.90 -16.27
N GLY A 21 -6.57 -0.06 -17.11
CA GLY A 21 -6.06 -1.34 -16.65
C GLY A 21 -7.06 -2.11 -15.78
N GLN A 22 -8.37 -1.92 -16.02
CA GLN A 22 -9.43 -2.48 -15.17
C GLN A 22 -9.58 -3.99 -15.41
N ASN A 23 -9.49 -4.75 -14.32
CA ASN A 23 -9.79 -6.17 -14.24
C ASN A 23 -10.71 -6.36 -13.03
N PHE A 24 -12.01 -6.45 -13.26
CA PHE A 24 -13.02 -6.52 -12.20
C PHE A 24 -13.11 -7.93 -11.61
N ILE A 25 -13.39 -8.01 -10.32
CA ILE A 25 -13.66 -9.25 -9.61
C ILE A 25 -15.16 -9.31 -9.36
N PHE A 26 -15.82 -10.35 -9.89
CA PHE A 26 -17.24 -10.60 -9.67
C PHE A 26 -17.49 -11.74 -8.67
N ASP A 27 -16.45 -12.49 -8.32
CA ASP A 27 -16.53 -13.57 -7.34
C ASP A 27 -16.47 -13.01 -5.91
N SER A 28 -17.61 -13.01 -5.23
CA SER A 28 -17.71 -12.58 -3.83
C SER A 28 -16.89 -13.47 -2.89
N SER A 29 -16.76 -14.77 -3.19
CA SER A 29 -15.99 -15.71 -2.36
C SER A 29 -14.50 -15.37 -2.37
N LEU A 30 -13.98 -14.93 -3.51
CA LEU A 30 -12.60 -14.42 -3.62
C LEU A 30 -12.45 -13.11 -2.84
N CYS A 31 -13.39 -12.17 -2.97
CA CYS A 31 -13.37 -10.93 -2.20
C CYS A 31 -13.36 -11.20 -0.69
N ASP A 32 -14.22 -12.12 -0.22
CA ASP A 32 -14.26 -12.54 1.18
C ASP A 32 -12.96 -13.20 1.63
N LYS A 33 -12.32 -14.01 0.75
CA LYS A 33 -11.02 -14.63 1.03
C LYS A 33 -9.92 -13.58 1.21
N ILE A 34 -9.92 -12.52 0.38
CA ILE A 34 -8.97 -11.39 0.48
C ILE A 34 -9.17 -10.68 1.82
N VAL A 35 -10.43 -10.35 2.18
CA VAL A 35 -10.73 -9.67 3.44
C VAL A 35 -10.38 -10.55 4.65
N ARG A 36 -10.59 -11.86 4.60
CA ARG A 36 -10.12 -12.77 5.66
C ARG A 36 -8.61 -12.74 5.82
N ALA A 37 -7.85 -12.71 4.72
CA ALA A 37 -6.38 -12.63 4.78
C ALA A 37 -5.87 -11.36 5.45
N SER A 38 -6.65 -10.26 5.42
CA SER A 38 -6.28 -9.01 6.07
C SER A 38 -6.30 -9.07 7.60
N ASN A 39 -7.02 -10.04 8.19
CA ASN A 39 -7.31 -10.10 9.62
C ASN A 39 -7.92 -8.76 10.11
N LEU A 40 -8.85 -8.21 9.32
CA LEU A 40 -9.50 -6.93 9.63
C LEU A 40 -10.21 -7.03 10.99
N ALA A 41 -9.80 -6.18 11.92
CA ALA A 41 -10.46 -6.06 13.21
C ALA A 41 -11.76 -5.25 13.08
N GLU A 42 -12.73 -5.52 13.94
CA GLU A 42 -13.91 -4.66 14.08
C GLU A 42 -13.51 -3.24 14.42
N ASN A 43 -14.32 -2.28 13.99
CA ASN A 43 -14.06 -0.84 14.19
C ASN A 43 -12.75 -0.33 13.59
N SER A 44 -12.14 -1.06 12.65
CA SER A 44 -10.99 -0.57 11.89
C SER A 44 -11.41 0.52 10.91
N ARG A 45 -10.52 1.47 10.65
CA ARG A 45 -10.62 2.38 9.52
C ARG A 45 -9.95 1.76 8.31
N VAL A 46 -10.67 1.69 7.22
CA VAL A 46 -10.20 0.99 6.02
C VAL A 46 -10.09 1.94 4.84
N LEU A 47 -9.04 1.76 4.05
CA LEU A 47 -8.83 2.43 2.77
C LEU A 47 -8.80 1.38 1.65
N GLU A 48 -9.58 1.62 0.60
CA GLU A 48 -9.55 0.86 -0.64
C GLU A 48 -9.27 1.78 -1.82
N ILE A 49 -8.37 1.38 -2.71
CA ILE A 49 -8.04 2.10 -3.94
C ILE A 49 -8.62 1.34 -5.14
N GLY A 50 -9.32 2.05 -5.99
CA GLY A 50 -9.91 1.49 -7.19
C GLY A 50 -11.00 0.44 -6.89
N PRO A 51 -12.06 0.79 -6.13
CA PRO A 51 -13.14 -0.13 -5.80
C PRO A 51 -13.87 -0.69 -7.02
N GLY A 52 -13.82 0.03 -8.15
CA GLY A 52 -14.45 -0.36 -9.40
C GLY A 52 -15.92 -0.71 -9.22
N THR A 53 -16.29 -1.98 -9.45
CA THR A 53 -17.66 -2.49 -9.30
C THR A 53 -18.06 -2.77 -7.84
N GLY A 54 -17.24 -2.42 -6.86
CA GLY A 54 -17.55 -2.52 -5.43
C GLY A 54 -17.58 -3.96 -4.88
N GLY A 55 -16.95 -4.92 -5.56
CA GLY A 55 -16.92 -6.30 -5.10
C GLY A 55 -16.18 -6.44 -3.75
N LEU A 56 -14.93 -5.94 -3.71
CA LEU A 56 -14.13 -5.97 -2.50
C LEU A 56 -14.70 -5.01 -1.43
N THR A 57 -15.18 -3.83 -1.85
CA THR A 57 -15.88 -2.84 -1.01
C THR A 57 -16.97 -3.50 -0.15
N ARG A 58 -17.84 -4.31 -0.77
CA ARG A 58 -18.95 -4.99 -0.07
C ARG A 58 -18.45 -5.99 0.96
N SER A 59 -17.44 -6.80 0.60
CA SER A 59 -16.85 -7.77 1.51
C SER A 59 -16.17 -7.10 2.71
N ILE A 60 -15.55 -5.93 2.52
CA ILE A 60 -15.00 -5.12 3.61
C ILE A 60 -16.12 -4.60 4.51
N LEU A 61 -17.17 -4.00 3.94
CA LEU A 61 -18.30 -3.42 4.69
C LEU A 61 -19.06 -4.46 5.52
N GLN A 62 -19.14 -5.71 5.05
CA GLN A 62 -19.73 -6.83 5.81
C GLN A 62 -18.96 -7.14 7.11
N LYS A 63 -17.70 -6.74 7.23
CA LYS A 63 -16.90 -6.85 8.46
C LYS A 63 -17.14 -5.72 9.45
N LYS A 64 -18.07 -4.81 9.15
CA LYS A 64 -18.47 -3.69 10.00
C LYS A 64 -17.29 -2.83 10.47
N PRO A 65 -16.45 -2.32 9.55
CA PRO A 65 -15.41 -1.37 9.91
C PRO A 65 -16.04 -0.11 10.51
N GLU A 66 -15.27 0.68 11.29
CA GLU A 66 -15.69 2.02 11.73
C GLU A 66 -16.02 2.91 10.51
N SER A 67 -15.14 2.87 9.52
CA SER A 67 -15.34 3.55 8.24
C SER A 67 -14.58 2.83 7.13
N LEU A 68 -15.12 2.89 5.91
CA LEU A 68 -14.43 2.54 4.69
C LEU A 68 -14.34 3.77 3.79
N THR A 69 -13.13 4.18 3.45
CA THR A 69 -12.90 5.21 2.45
C THR A 69 -12.42 4.57 1.16
N VAL A 70 -13.09 4.84 0.06
CA VAL A 70 -12.71 4.36 -1.26
C VAL A 70 -12.26 5.53 -2.14
N ILE A 71 -11.20 5.31 -2.92
CA ILE A 71 -10.64 6.30 -3.85
C ILE A 71 -10.82 5.76 -5.26
N GLU A 72 -11.57 6.49 -6.10
CA GLU A 72 -11.90 6.08 -7.46
C GLU A 72 -11.68 7.23 -8.45
N THR A 73 -11.09 6.92 -9.60
CA THR A 73 -10.89 7.87 -10.70
C THR A 73 -11.95 7.74 -11.79
N ASP A 74 -12.57 6.57 -11.91
CA ASP A 74 -13.57 6.28 -12.92
C ASP A 74 -14.95 6.78 -12.47
N GLU A 75 -15.38 7.90 -13.04
CA GLU A 75 -16.66 8.53 -12.72
C GLU A 75 -17.87 7.62 -12.93
N ARG A 76 -17.77 6.64 -13.82
CA ARG A 76 -18.85 5.68 -14.11
C ARG A 76 -19.12 4.75 -12.92
N CYS A 77 -18.11 4.53 -12.08
CA CYS A 77 -18.24 3.69 -10.88
C CYS A 77 -18.89 4.44 -9.71
N ILE A 78 -18.87 5.78 -9.70
CA ILE A 78 -19.37 6.59 -8.59
C ILE A 78 -20.86 6.37 -8.30
N PRO A 79 -21.78 6.34 -9.30
CA PRO A 79 -23.19 6.05 -9.04
C PRO A 79 -23.40 4.69 -8.36
N LEU A 80 -22.72 3.63 -8.84
CA LEU A 80 -22.78 2.30 -8.24
C LEU A 80 -22.29 2.29 -6.78
N LEU A 81 -21.22 3.03 -6.51
CA LEU A 81 -20.68 3.15 -5.15
C LEU A 81 -21.64 3.93 -4.23
N ASN A 82 -22.37 4.92 -4.77
CA ASN A 82 -23.41 5.63 -4.01
C ASN A 82 -24.57 4.69 -3.65
N ASP A 83 -25.01 3.79 -4.55
CA ASP A 83 -26.01 2.79 -4.19
C ASP A 83 -25.52 1.88 -3.05
N ILE A 84 -24.22 1.51 -3.03
CA ILE A 84 -23.65 0.76 -1.90
C ILE A 84 -23.69 1.60 -0.62
N LYS A 85 -23.39 2.89 -0.71
CA LYS A 85 -23.39 3.82 0.43
C LYS A 85 -24.77 3.99 1.05
N GLU A 86 -25.85 3.91 0.29
CA GLU A 86 -27.21 3.93 0.84
C GLU A 86 -27.46 2.78 1.84
N TYR A 87 -26.85 1.60 1.60
CA TYR A 87 -26.94 0.45 2.50
C TYR A 87 -25.89 0.49 3.62
N TYR A 88 -24.75 1.19 3.38
CA TYR A 88 -23.62 1.26 4.29
C TYR A 88 -23.17 2.72 4.48
N PRO A 89 -23.83 3.48 5.39
CA PRO A 89 -23.56 4.91 5.57
C PRO A 89 -22.13 5.27 5.99
N ASN A 90 -21.38 4.30 6.51
CA ASN A 90 -19.96 4.42 6.87
C ASN A 90 -19.00 4.31 5.66
N LEU A 91 -19.53 4.21 4.42
CA LEU A 91 -18.74 4.29 3.20
C LEU A 91 -18.49 5.76 2.80
N ASN A 92 -17.24 6.14 2.67
CA ASN A 92 -16.81 7.44 2.14
C ASN A 92 -16.23 7.26 0.74
N ILE A 93 -16.66 8.09 -0.22
CA ILE A 93 -16.24 8.00 -1.62
C ILE A 93 -15.47 9.26 -1.96
N ILE A 94 -14.22 9.10 -2.42
CA ILE A 94 -13.35 10.19 -2.86
C ILE A 94 -13.05 9.97 -4.35
N LYS A 95 -13.50 10.92 -5.19
CA LYS A 95 -13.18 10.94 -6.62
C LYS A 95 -11.84 11.64 -6.80
N GLN A 96 -10.77 10.86 -6.83
CA GLN A 96 -9.40 11.38 -6.98
C GLN A 96 -8.43 10.30 -7.49
N ASP A 97 -7.29 10.74 -8.03
CA ASP A 97 -6.15 9.89 -8.34
C ASP A 97 -5.40 9.51 -7.05
N ALA A 98 -5.26 8.22 -6.80
CA ALA A 98 -4.57 7.70 -5.61
C ALA A 98 -3.11 8.18 -5.49
N LEU A 99 -2.45 8.42 -6.62
CA LEU A 99 -1.09 8.97 -6.65
C LEU A 99 -1.00 10.43 -6.16
N LYS A 100 -2.12 11.15 -6.07
CA LYS A 100 -2.20 12.53 -5.57
C LYS A 100 -2.60 12.63 -4.11
N ILE A 101 -2.82 11.50 -3.43
CA ILE A 101 -3.28 11.45 -2.05
C ILE A 101 -2.13 11.07 -1.14
N ASN A 102 -1.96 11.81 -0.04
CA ASN A 102 -1.10 11.45 1.08
C ASN A 102 -1.96 10.85 2.20
N LEU A 103 -1.47 9.81 2.87
CA LEU A 103 -2.20 9.21 4.00
C LEU A 103 -2.34 10.19 5.16
N THR A 104 -1.40 11.11 5.33
CA THR A 104 -1.46 12.16 6.36
C THR A 104 -2.67 13.09 6.14
N ASP A 105 -2.93 13.53 4.91
CA ASP A 105 -4.08 14.38 4.58
C ASP A 105 -5.39 13.60 4.72
N LEU A 106 -5.38 12.35 4.24
CA LEU A 106 -6.53 11.46 4.30
C LEU A 106 -6.92 11.11 5.76
N SER A 107 -5.93 10.88 6.63
CA SER A 107 -6.18 10.60 8.05
C SER A 107 -6.91 11.75 8.73
N TYR A 108 -6.57 13.00 8.39
CA TYR A 108 -7.25 14.19 8.90
C TYR A 108 -8.72 14.28 8.42
N ASP A 109 -8.96 14.03 7.13
CA ASP A 109 -10.32 14.10 6.56
C ASP A 109 -11.22 12.95 7.06
N ILE A 110 -10.69 11.76 7.23
CA ILE A 110 -11.41 10.61 7.82
C ILE A 110 -11.80 10.92 9.27
N VAL A 111 -10.91 11.54 10.04
CA VAL A 111 -11.16 11.93 11.44
C VAL A 111 -12.24 13.02 11.53
N THR A 112 -12.18 14.02 10.67
CA THR A 112 -13.14 15.14 10.68
C THR A 112 -14.50 14.71 10.17
N SER A 113 -14.60 13.81 9.19
CA SER A 113 -15.88 13.33 8.67
C SER A 113 -16.67 12.48 9.68
N VAL A 114 -16.00 11.68 10.51
CA VAL A 114 -16.65 10.92 11.59
C VAL A 114 -17.07 11.84 12.75
N GLY A 115 -16.31 12.92 13.02
CA GLY A 115 -16.64 13.91 14.06
C GLY A 115 -17.84 14.82 13.69
N PHE A 116 -18.15 15.00 12.42
CA PHE A 116 -19.29 15.83 11.98
C PHE A 116 -20.66 15.15 12.07
N ALA A 117 -20.71 13.82 12.14
CA ALA A 117 -21.97 13.10 12.35
C ALA A 117 -22.59 13.36 13.75
N HIS A 118 -21.81 13.89 14.71
CA HIS A 118 -22.25 14.17 16.07
C HIS A 118 -22.31 15.67 16.47
N LYS A 119 -21.98 16.60 15.58
CA LYS A 119 -22.14 18.05 15.89
C LYS A 119 -23.02 18.76 14.88
N LYS A 120 -24.18 19.22 15.38
CA LYS A 120 -25.12 20.12 14.70
C LYS A 120 -24.40 21.36 14.15
N ARG A 121 -24.87 21.80 12.95
CA ARG A 121 -24.62 23.07 12.24
C ARG A 121 -24.10 24.20 13.15
N GLY A 122 -22.93 24.75 12.84
CA GLY A 122 -22.52 26.05 13.38
C GLY A 122 -21.05 26.36 13.58
N ALA A 123 -20.08 25.52 13.18
CA ALA A 123 -18.67 25.86 13.34
C ALA A 123 -18.05 26.37 12.03
N LYS A 124 -17.53 27.61 12.04
CA LYS A 124 -16.78 28.25 10.95
C LYS A 124 -15.50 27.44 10.67
N LYS A 125 -15.15 27.28 9.38
CA LYS A 125 -13.87 26.69 8.95
C LYS A 125 -12.69 27.41 9.61
N PRO A 126 -11.71 26.71 10.20
CA PRO A 126 -10.52 27.37 10.69
C PRO A 126 -9.69 27.93 9.53
N ASN A 127 -9.23 29.15 9.71
CA ASN A 127 -8.45 29.92 8.74
C ASN A 127 -7.09 29.23 8.52
N ARG A 128 -6.67 29.02 7.28
CA ARG A 128 -5.38 28.40 6.87
C ARG A 128 -4.19 29.31 7.15
N ARG A 129 -3.93 29.67 8.40
CA ARG A 129 -2.67 30.29 8.86
C ARG A 129 -2.47 29.95 10.34
N ALA A 130 -2.09 28.70 10.66
CA ALA A 130 -1.47 28.39 11.92
C ALA A 130 0.05 28.32 11.67
N THR A 131 0.77 29.24 12.25
CA THR A 131 2.23 29.25 12.31
C THR A 131 2.73 28.15 13.26
N SER A 132 3.93 27.65 13.01
CA SER A 132 4.56 26.46 13.61
C SER A 132 4.81 26.47 15.12
N ASN A 133 4.17 27.32 15.92
CA ASN A 133 4.46 27.48 17.35
C ASN A 133 3.28 27.22 18.31
N ASP A 134 2.12 26.76 17.82
CA ASP A 134 0.96 26.45 18.68
C ASP A 134 0.70 24.95 18.85
N ILE A 135 1.76 24.14 18.90
CA ILE A 135 1.65 22.71 19.24
C ILE A 135 1.81 22.58 20.76
N GLY A 136 0.80 23.05 21.52
CA GLY A 136 0.52 22.53 22.84
C GLY A 136 0.22 21.02 22.72
N GLU A 137 0.67 20.22 23.69
CA GLU A 137 0.54 18.76 23.78
C GLU A 137 -0.83 18.24 23.29
N SER A 138 -1.03 18.15 22.00
CA SER A 138 -2.15 17.42 21.42
C SER A 138 -1.81 15.94 21.56
N LYS A 139 -2.56 15.22 22.41
CA LYS A 139 -2.62 13.76 22.39
C LYS A 139 -2.56 13.34 20.94
N SER A 140 -1.47 12.72 20.49
CA SER A 140 -1.34 12.12 19.17
C SER A 140 -2.42 11.05 19.09
N ILE A 141 -3.55 11.39 18.47
CA ILE A 141 -4.60 10.41 18.23
C ILE A 141 -4.02 9.47 17.20
N ASP A 142 -3.69 8.26 17.65
CA ASP A 142 -3.00 7.23 16.86
C ASP A 142 -4.00 6.61 15.86
N TYR A 143 -4.30 7.37 14.80
CA TYR A 143 -5.23 6.95 13.76
C TYR A 143 -4.49 6.16 12.69
N LYS A 144 -4.43 4.84 12.88
CA LYS A 144 -3.90 3.94 11.85
C LYS A 144 -5.01 3.45 10.93
N VAL A 145 -4.68 3.31 9.65
CA VAL A 145 -5.57 2.79 8.62
C VAL A 145 -5.15 1.39 8.18
N THR A 146 -6.11 0.52 7.94
CA THR A 146 -5.90 -0.76 7.24
C THR A 146 -6.16 -0.56 5.76
N ILE A 147 -5.22 -0.95 4.91
CA ILE A 147 -5.37 -0.82 3.45
C ILE A 147 -5.70 -2.20 2.88
N ILE A 148 -6.85 -2.33 2.22
CA ILE A 148 -7.26 -3.56 1.52
C ILE A 148 -7.64 -3.16 0.10
N SER A 149 -6.91 -3.66 -0.91
CA SER A 149 -7.13 -3.18 -2.27
C SER A 149 -6.69 -4.18 -3.34
N ASN A 150 -7.44 -4.21 -4.44
CA ASN A 150 -6.98 -4.74 -5.71
C ASN A 150 -6.35 -3.59 -6.50
N LEU A 151 -5.04 -3.42 -6.40
CA LEU A 151 -4.36 -2.27 -6.99
C LEU A 151 -4.22 -2.38 -8.51
N PRO A 152 -4.46 -1.29 -9.26
CA PRO A 152 -4.07 -1.22 -10.67
C PRO A 152 -2.57 -1.50 -10.82
N TYR A 153 -2.20 -2.43 -11.71
CA TYR A 153 -0.84 -2.95 -11.80
C TYR A 153 0.22 -1.88 -12.08
N HIS A 154 -0.14 -0.86 -12.86
CA HIS A 154 0.80 0.18 -13.27
C HIS A 154 1.21 1.16 -12.16
N ILE A 155 0.40 1.29 -11.09
CA ILE A 155 0.70 2.17 -9.95
C ILE A 155 0.98 1.40 -8.65
N GLY A 156 0.72 0.09 -8.61
CA GLY A 156 0.75 -0.69 -7.38
C GLY A 156 2.08 -0.63 -6.64
N THR A 157 3.20 -0.80 -7.34
CA THR A 157 4.54 -0.75 -6.73
C THR A 157 4.86 0.64 -6.16
N GLU A 158 4.49 1.71 -6.87
CA GLU A 158 4.71 3.08 -6.43
C GLU A 158 3.91 3.39 -5.15
N LEU A 159 2.63 3.01 -5.13
CA LEU A 159 1.78 3.17 -3.95
C LEU A 159 2.31 2.41 -2.74
N VAL A 160 2.75 1.15 -2.91
CA VAL A 160 3.33 0.35 -1.82
C VAL A 160 4.55 1.07 -1.21
N ILE A 161 5.50 1.53 -2.02
CA ILE A 161 6.70 2.21 -1.52
C ILE A 161 6.32 3.52 -0.82
N ARG A 162 5.41 4.29 -1.40
CA ARG A 162 4.95 5.56 -0.85
C ARG A 162 4.28 5.38 0.52
N TRP A 163 3.37 4.42 0.63
CA TRP A 163 2.69 4.13 1.89
C TRP A 163 3.62 3.56 2.96
N LEU A 164 4.59 2.73 2.58
CA LEU A 164 5.60 2.27 3.52
C LEU A 164 6.43 3.40 4.12
N LYS A 165 6.64 4.51 3.39
CA LYS A 165 7.28 5.72 3.96
C LYS A 165 6.41 6.43 5.00
N GLU A 166 5.10 6.17 4.99
CA GLU A 166 4.12 6.65 5.97
C GLU A 166 3.66 5.52 6.92
N ALA A 167 4.48 4.49 7.13
CA ALA A 167 4.16 3.25 7.84
C ALA A 167 3.53 3.45 9.22
N ARG A 168 3.88 4.54 9.92
CA ARG A 168 3.30 4.91 11.23
C ARG A 168 1.79 5.12 11.20
N LEU A 169 1.22 5.46 10.03
CA LEU A 169 -0.22 5.67 9.82
C LEU A 169 -0.95 4.40 9.40
N ILE A 170 -0.25 3.26 9.30
CA ILE A 170 -0.78 2.03 8.74
C ILE A 170 -0.78 0.93 9.79
N THR A 171 -1.92 0.25 9.95
CA THR A 171 -2.02 -0.97 10.75
C THR A 171 -1.48 -2.17 9.97
N ASN A 172 -2.01 -2.39 8.78
CA ASN A 172 -1.52 -3.37 7.81
C ASN A 172 -2.03 -3.03 6.40
N MET A 173 -1.39 -3.64 5.40
CA MET A 173 -1.82 -3.58 4.01
C MET A 173 -2.03 -5.01 3.49
N THR A 174 -3.20 -5.28 2.92
CA THR A 174 -3.50 -6.53 2.20
C THR A 174 -3.82 -6.18 0.77
N LEU A 175 -2.88 -6.45 -0.12
CA LEU A 175 -2.89 -5.92 -1.47
C LEU A 175 -2.88 -7.05 -2.49
N MET A 176 -3.68 -6.91 -3.54
CA MET A 176 -3.56 -7.72 -4.73
C MET A 176 -2.70 -6.99 -5.75
N LEU A 177 -1.64 -7.67 -6.19
CA LEU A 177 -0.67 -7.19 -7.17
C LEU A 177 -0.38 -8.30 -8.19
N GLN A 178 0.35 -7.98 -9.25
CA GLN A 178 0.90 -9.02 -10.13
C GLN A 178 1.77 -9.98 -9.31
N LYS A 179 1.66 -11.28 -9.58
CA LYS A 179 2.40 -12.33 -8.86
C LYS A 179 3.90 -12.06 -8.81
N GLU A 180 4.49 -11.63 -9.93
CA GLU A 180 5.91 -11.27 -10.00
C GLU A 180 6.29 -10.16 -8.99
N VAL A 181 5.43 -9.15 -8.85
CA VAL A 181 5.68 -8.05 -7.91
C VAL A 181 5.63 -8.56 -6.47
N VAL A 182 4.66 -9.41 -6.14
CA VAL A 182 4.57 -10.04 -4.80
C VAL A 182 5.79 -10.93 -4.53
N GLU A 183 6.21 -11.73 -5.51
CA GLU A 183 7.42 -12.55 -5.40
C GLU A 183 8.67 -11.70 -5.15
N ARG A 184 8.79 -10.52 -5.79
CA ARG A 184 9.88 -9.57 -5.53
C ARG A 184 9.78 -8.94 -4.15
N ILE A 185 8.59 -8.59 -3.65
CA ILE A 185 8.40 -8.05 -2.29
C ILE A 185 8.87 -9.08 -1.24
N CYS A 186 8.52 -10.35 -1.42
CA CYS A 186 8.77 -11.43 -0.47
C CYS A 186 10.09 -12.18 -0.71
N ALA A 187 10.88 -11.79 -1.71
CA ALA A 187 12.08 -12.52 -2.09
C ALA A 187 13.15 -12.46 -0.99
N MET A 188 13.81 -13.61 -0.75
CA MET A 188 14.95 -13.74 0.16
C MET A 188 16.26 -13.38 -0.54
N PRO A 189 17.28 -12.91 0.20
CA PRO A 189 18.62 -12.69 -0.35
C PRO A 189 19.13 -13.91 -1.13
N SER A 190 19.94 -13.65 -2.13
CA SER A 190 20.53 -14.65 -3.04
C SER A 190 19.54 -15.38 -3.94
N THR A 191 18.29 -14.94 -4.02
CA THR A 191 17.29 -15.45 -4.97
C THR A 191 17.18 -14.56 -6.21
N LYS A 192 16.72 -15.13 -7.34
CA LYS A 192 16.55 -14.39 -8.60
C LYS A 192 15.60 -13.19 -8.50
N ALA A 193 14.56 -13.30 -7.69
CA ALA A 193 13.55 -12.26 -7.53
C ALA A 193 13.99 -11.13 -6.58
N TYR A 194 15.04 -11.36 -5.77
CA TYR A 194 15.51 -10.39 -4.78
C TYR A 194 16.07 -9.13 -5.44
N GLY A 195 15.70 -7.98 -4.88
CA GLY A 195 16.12 -6.69 -5.42
C GLY A 195 15.70 -5.51 -4.54
N ARG A 196 15.77 -4.31 -5.09
CA ARG A 196 15.46 -3.06 -4.39
C ARG A 196 14.13 -3.09 -3.65
N LEU A 197 13.08 -3.63 -4.32
CA LEU A 197 11.73 -3.70 -3.73
C LEU A 197 11.70 -4.61 -2.51
N SER A 198 12.41 -5.75 -2.57
CA SER A 198 12.55 -6.67 -1.43
C SER A 198 13.20 -5.97 -0.23
N VAL A 199 14.32 -5.28 -0.47
CA VAL A 199 15.07 -4.58 0.59
C VAL A 199 14.20 -3.54 1.26
N ILE A 200 13.58 -2.65 0.50
CA ILE A 200 12.80 -1.54 1.07
C ILE A 200 11.56 -2.06 1.82
N CYS A 201 10.80 -2.99 1.23
CA CYS A 201 9.61 -3.52 1.88
C CYS A 201 9.94 -4.25 3.20
N GLN A 202 10.99 -5.08 3.20
CA GLN A 202 11.36 -5.89 4.37
C GLN A 202 12.09 -5.10 5.46
N LEU A 203 12.64 -3.93 5.17
CA LEU A 203 13.16 -3.01 6.19
C LEU A 203 12.05 -2.29 6.97
N ILE A 204 10.89 -2.11 6.35
CA ILE A 204 9.82 -1.30 6.93
C ILE A 204 8.67 -2.16 7.44
N ALA A 205 8.47 -3.35 6.85
CA ALA A 205 7.34 -4.20 7.17
C ALA A 205 7.72 -5.70 7.19
N LYS A 206 7.01 -6.47 8.00
CA LYS A 206 6.91 -7.91 7.82
C LYS A 206 6.06 -8.19 6.60
N VAL A 207 6.59 -8.97 5.64
CA VAL A 207 5.93 -9.27 4.38
C VAL A 207 5.55 -10.75 4.29
N GLU A 208 4.37 -11.03 3.78
CA GLU A 208 3.85 -12.40 3.64
C GLU A 208 3.04 -12.53 2.35
N LYS A 209 3.39 -13.49 1.50
CA LYS A 209 2.56 -13.89 0.36
C LYS A 209 1.44 -14.80 0.88
N CYS A 210 0.19 -14.36 0.78
CA CYS A 210 -0.94 -15.14 1.29
C CYS A 210 -1.38 -16.25 0.33
N PHE A 211 -1.67 -15.91 -0.94
CA PHE A 211 -2.09 -16.87 -1.97
C PHE A 211 -2.04 -16.26 -3.36
N ASP A 212 -2.04 -17.14 -4.38
CA ASP A 212 -2.10 -16.77 -5.80
C ASP A 212 -3.56 -16.64 -6.26
N VAL A 213 -3.80 -15.78 -7.25
CA VAL A 213 -5.09 -15.55 -7.90
C VAL A 213 -4.94 -15.76 -9.41
N ALA A 214 -5.69 -16.70 -9.95
CA ALA A 214 -5.63 -17.01 -11.37
C ALA A 214 -6.27 -15.90 -12.24
N PRO A 215 -5.81 -15.69 -13.48
CA PRO A 215 -6.41 -14.72 -14.41
C PRO A 215 -7.92 -14.91 -14.62
N THR A 216 -8.42 -16.13 -14.55
CA THR A 216 -9.84 -16.47 -14.71
C THR A 216 -10.76 -15.90 -13.63
N ALA A 217 -10.20 -15.42 -12.52
CA ALA A 217 -10.96 -14.74 -11.46
C ALA A 217 -11.38 -13.31 -11.82
N PHE A 218 -10.89 -12.79 -12.94
CA PHE A 218 -11.11 -11.40 -13.36
C PHE A 218 -11.88 -11.30 -14.67
N TYR A 219 -12.55 -10.17 -14.84
CA TYR A 219 -13.15 -9.79 -16.10
C TYR A 219 -12.73 -8.37 -16.52
N PRO A 220 -12.08 -8.22 -17.71
CA PRO A 220 -11.49 -9.29 -18.51
C PRO A 220 -10.31 -9.95 -17.77
N PRO A 221 -9.94 -11.19 -18.13
CA PRO A 221 -8.79 -11.84 -17.53
C PRO A 221 -7.48 -11.13 -17.91
N PRO A 222 -6.60 -10.81 -16.94
CA PRO A 222 -5.25 -10.29 -17.22
C PRO A 222 -4.38 -11.38 -17.85
N LYS A 223 -3.27 -10.98 -18.47
CA LYS A 223 -2.31 -11.92 -19.10
C LYS A 223 -1.45 -12.66 -18.06
N VAL A 224 -1.43 -12.22 -16.81
CA VAL A 224 -0.54 -12.72 -15.75
C VAL A 224 -1.33 -13.08 -14.51
N TYR A 225 -0.79 -13.98 -13.72
CA TYR A 225 -1.33 -14.27 -12.38
C TYR A 225 -1.17 -13.06 -11.46
N SER A 226 -2.11 -12.92 -10.53
CA SER A 226 -2.01 -12.04 -9.39
C SER A 226 -1.66 -12.84 -8.13
N ALA A 227 -1.30 -12.15 -7.08
CA ALA A 227 -1.16 -12.72 -5.76
C ALA A 227 -1.56 -11.70 -4.69
N ILE A 228 -1.96 -12.21 -3.54
CA ILE A 228 -2.23 -11.40 -2.35
C ILE A 228 -0.96 -11.37 -1.50
N VAL A 229 -0.54 -10.16 -1.16
CA VAL A 229 0.54 -9.90 -0.21
C VAL A 229 0.00 -9.15 1.00
N LYS A 230 0.45 -9.53 2.18
CA LYS A 230 0.21 -8.81 3.43
C LYS A 230 1.51 -8.16 3.89
N LEU A 231 1.43 -6.88 4.21
CA LEU A 231 2.54 -6.11 4.75
C LEU A 231 2.08 -5.53 6.10
N ILE A 232 2.81 -5.84 7.16
CA ILE A 232 2.55 -5.33 8.51
C ILE A 232 3.75 -4.46 8.89
N PRO A 233 3.58 -3.12 9.00
CA PRO A 233 4.66 -2.25 9.42
C PRO A 233 5.33 -2.74 10.70
N LEU A 234 6.65 -2.63 10.76
CA LEU A 234 7.41 -2.91 11.97
C LEU A 234 7.04 -1.88 13.04
N GLU A 235 7.14 -2.26 14.31
CA GLU A 235 6.89 -1.36 15.42
C GLU A 235 7.86 -0.17 15.42
N ASN A 236 9.14 -0.44 15.14
CA ASN A 236 10.21 0.55 15.06
C ASN A 236 10.90 0.47 13.68
N PRO A 237 10.27 0.98 12.59
CA PRO A 237 10.91 1.00 11.30
C PRO A 237 12.05 2.03 11.27
N PRO A 238 13.06 1.86 10.41
CA PRO A 238 14.11 2.85 10.22
C PRO A 238 13.53 4.23 9.85
N SER A 239 14.23 5.29 10.21
CA SER A 239 13.81 6.65 9.87
C SER A 239 13.71 6.84 8.35
N ILE A 240 12.86 7.78 7.91
CA ILE A 240 12.70 8.08 6.48
C ILE A 240 14.03 8.53 5.85
N THR A 241 14.89 9.20 6.62
CA THR A 241 16.22 9.61 6.17
C THR A 241 17.09 8.40 5.85
N LEU A 242 17.10 7.38 6.74
CA LEU A 242 17.83 6.13 6.50
C LEU A 242 17.25 5.35 5.32
N ILE A 243 15.93 5.26 5.21
CA ILE A 243 15.27 4.60 4.07
C ILE A 243 15.66 5.26 2.75
N ASN A 244 15.70 6.60 2.69
CA ASN A 244 16.13 7.32 1.48
C ASN A 244 17.61 7.04 1.13
N LYS A 245 18.50 6.92 2.14
CA LYS A 245 19.89 6.48 1.91
C LYS A 245 19.94 5.06 1.37
N VAL A 246 19.18 4.11 1.96
CA VAL A 246 19.08 2.73 1.45
C VAL A 246 18.54 2.70 0.01
N GLU A 247 17.58 3.52 -0.33
CA GLU A 247 17.09 3.62 -1.73
C GLU A 247 18.20 4.04 -2.69
N GLN A 248 19.04 5.00 -2.31
CA GLN A 248 20.19 5.43 -3.12
C GLN A 248 21.25 4.31 -3.24
N ILE A 249 21.61 3.68 -2.14
CA ILE A 249 22.57 2.56 -2.12
C ILE A 249 22.06 1.42 -3.00
N THR A 250 20.82 1.00 -2.80
CA THR A 250 20.25 -0.13 -3.57
C THR A 250 20.07 0.20 -5.03
N LYS A 251 19.78 1.47 -5.39
CA LYS A 251 19.72 1.93 -6.78
C LYS A 251 21.04 1.69 -7.51
N LEU A 252 22.16 2.02 -6.88
CA LEU A 252 23.50 1.80 -7.46
C LEU A 252 23.92 0.34 -7.41
N ALA A 253 23.70 -0.34 -6.27
CA ALA A 253 24.05 -1.74 -6.10
C ALA A 253 23.38 -2.65 -7.14
N PHE A 254 22.08 -2.49 -7.36
CA PHE A 254 21.30 -3.31 -8.30
C PHE A 254 21.35 -2.83 -9.76
N ALA A 255 21.97 -1.68 -10.06
CA ALA A 255 22.22 -1.24 -11.44
C ALA A 255 23.18 -2.18 -12.18
N GLY A 256 24.03 -2.87 -11.44
CA GLY A 256 25.00 -3.86 -11.97
C GLY A 256 24.93 -5.20 -11.25
N ARG A 257 23.82 -5.95 -11.36
CA ARG A 257 23.61 -7.22 -10.60
C ARG A 257 24.79 -8.20 -10.62
N ARG A 258 25.59 -8.23 -11.69
CA ARG A 258 26.73 -9.14 -11.83
C ARG A 258 28.03 -8.58 -11.23
N LYS A 259 28.07 -7.29 -10.87
CA LYS A 259 29.25 -6.65 -10.27
C LYS A 259 29.31 -6.94 -8.77
N MET A 260 30.51 -7.00 -8.23
CA MET A 260 30.74 -7.03 -6.78
C MET A 260 30.25 -5.72 -6.16
N ILE A 261 29.82 -5.79 -4.91
CA ILE A 261 29.31 -4.63 -4.17
C ILE A 261 30.38 -3.53 -4.06
N THR A 262 31.64 -3.91 -3.89
CA THR A 262 32.81 -3.02 -3.89
C THR A 262 32.89 -2.17 -5.15
N SER A 263 32.65 -2.76 -6.32
CA SER A 263 32.64 -2.04 -7.60
C SER A 263 31.40 -1.17 -7.78
N SER A 264 30.25 -1.61 -7.27
CA SER A 264 28.97 -0.92 -7.47
C SER A 264 28.83 0.34 -6.60
N LEU A 265 29.39 0.35 -5.41
CA LEU A 265 29.25 1.40 -4.42
C LEU A 265 30.51 2.28 -4.22
N LYS A 266 31.61 2.02 -4.93
CA LYS A 266 32.90 2.72 -4.74
C LYS A 266 32.83 4.25 -4.77
N ASN A 267 31.90 4.80 -5.55
CA ASN A 267 31.75 6.26 -5.72
C ASN A 267 30.73 6.87 -4.72
N LEU A 268 29.98 6.03 -4.00
CA LEU A 268 28.98 6.49 -3.04
C LEU A 268 29.49 6.40 -1.61
N VAL A 269 30.23 5.34 -1.29
CA VAL A 269 30.71 5.04 0.07
C VAL A 269 32.22 5.26 0.11
N PRO A 270 32.70 6.34 0.78
CA PRO A 270 34.13 6.48 1.03
C PRO A 270 34.67 5.30 1.84
N ASN A 271 35.90 4.88 1.56
CA ASN A 271 36.58 3.78 2.27
C ASN A 271 35.71 2.52 2.37
N LEU A 272 34.96 2.18 1.31
CA LEU A 272 33.98 1.08 1.29
C LEU A 272 34.54 -0.23 1.83
N HIS A 273 35.82 -0.56 1.53
CA HIS A 273 36.46 -1.78 2.00
C HIS A 273 36.53 -1.83 3.55
N GLU A 274 36.92 -0.73 4.16
CA GLU A 274 36.99 -0.60 5.63
C GLU A 274 35.58 -0.73 6.26
N VAL A 275 34.58 -0.07 5.63
CA VAL A 275 33.17 -0.15 6.04
C VAL A 275 32.67 -1.59 5.98
N LEU A 276 32.91 -2.31 4.87
CA LEU A 276 32.48 -3.71 4.73
C LEU A 276 33.18 -4.62 5.75
N THR A 277 34.47 -4.41 5.99
CA THR A 277 35.24 -5.15 6.99
C THR A 277 34.67 -4.92 8.40
N GLN A 278 34.42 -3.65 8.78
CA GLN A 278 33.81 -3.27 10.07
C GLN A 278 32.43 -3.94 10.26
N LEU A 279 31.64 -3.96 9.20
CA LEU A 279 30.30 -4.57 9.19
C LEU A 279 30.32 -6.09 9.05
N LYS A 280 31.51 -6.72 8.85
CA LYS A 280 31.68 -8.16 8.59
C LYS A 280 30.91 -8.62 7.34
N ILE A 281 30.87 -7.78 6.32
CA ILE A 281 30.27 -8.07 5.01
C ILE A 281 31.40 -8.49 4.06
N ASN A 282 31.22 -9.61 3.35
CA ASN A 282 32.21 -10.12 2.42
C ASN A 282 32.32 -9.22 1.16
N ASP A 283 33.51 -8.76 0.84
CA ASP A 283 33.82 -7.88 -0.29
C ASP A 283 33.44 -8.47 -1.66
N ASN A 284 33.45 -9.81 -1.76
CA ASN A 284 33.07 -10.53 -2.97
C ASN A 284 31.54 -10.63 -3.16
N TYR A 285 30.75 -10.16 -2.21
CA TYR A 285 29.30 -10.18 -2.36
C TYR A 285 28.84 -9.28 -3.50
N ARG A 286 27.76 -9.71 -4.15
CA ARG A 286 27.00 -8.91 -5.10
C ARG A 286 25.79 -8.29 -4.39
N ALA A 287 25.13 -7.36 -5.04
CA ALA A 287 23.93 -6.71 -4.50
C ALA A 287 22.88 -7.70 -3.96
N GLU A 288 22.70 -8.83 -4.63
CA GLU A 288 21.69 -9.83 -4.23
C GLU A 288 22.07 -10.65 -3.00
N ASN A 289 23.35 -10.67 -2.60
CA ASN A 289 23.81 -11.43 -1.44
C ASN A 289 23.63 -10.69 -0.12
N LEU A 290 23.52 -9.34 -0.15
CA LEU A 290 23.35 -8.53 1.04
C LEU A 290 21.90 -8.63 1.54
N THR A 291 21.74 -8.78 2.85
CA THR A 291 20.43 -8.74 3.51
C THR A 291 19.89 -7.31 3.57
N PRO A 292 18.59 -7.10 3.80
CA PRO A 292 18.06 -5.77 4.06
C PRO A 292 18.80 -5.05 5.20
N GLN A 293 19.15 -5.76 6.26
CA GLN A 293 19.88 -5.21 7.40
C GLN A 293 21.32 -4.81 7.06
N ASP A 294 21.99 -5.51 6.13
CA ASP A 294 23.32 -5.10 5.66
C ASP A 294 23.24 -3.75 4.95
N TYR A 295 22.23 -3.55 4.09
CA TYR A 295 21.98 -2.26 3.44
C TYR A 295 21.69 -1.14 4.44
N LEU A 296 20.94 -1.42 5.50
CA LEU A 296 20.65 -0.46 6.55
C LEU A 296 21.94 -0.07 7.29
N ARG A 297 22.75 -1.03 7.72
CA ARG A 297 24.01 -0.78 8.42
C ARG A 297 25.00 0.03 7.57
N ILE A 298 25.05 -0.21 6.27
CA ILE A 298 25.85 0.63 5.35
C ILE A 298 25.30 2.06 5.32
N ALA A 299 23.97 2.22 5.30
CA ALA A 299 23.33 3.54 5.29
C ALA A 299 23.53 4.34 6.58
N GLU A 300 23.71 3.68 7.72
CA GLU A 300 23.98 4.30 9.04
C GLU A 300 25.37 4.92 9.11
N ILE A 301 26.34 4.38 8.36
CA ILE A 301 27.72 4.91 8.33
C ILE A 301 27.83 6.12 7.38
N LEU A 302 26.96 6.23 6.38
CA LEU A 302 26.88 7.37 5.43
C LEU A 302 26.17 8.58 6.04
#